data_e8987e3b9b636ac8f418281eb3d89331
#
_entry.id   e8987e3b9b636ac8f418281eb3d89331
#
_cell.length_a   1.000
_cell.length_b   1.000
_cell.length_c   1.000
_cell.angle_alpha   90.00
_cell.angle_beta   90.00
_cell.angle_gamma   90.00
#
_symmetry.space_group_name_H-M   'P 1'
#
loop_
_entity.id
_entity.type
_entity.pdbx_description
1 polymer ?
#
loop_
_entity_poly.entity_id
_entity_poly.type
_entity_poly.pdbx_seq_one_letter_code
_entity_poly.pdbx_strand_id
1 'polypeptide(L)'
;MLLTRSTIYYPDSNSKEQTDETYDGAFFFRKNYGEPHPLLDYSKHVELTIVSILMTHLHPNIVTYYKIGANHVDMEQVDSEKLLVMTRTELNTIIETMTKVKDFLQAVGIMYIDWKFDNMGQALDGSYKLFDFDASGLIDLLTMEWKLKPNTIYWSYNEAIKHGCKTPKEIDDWSFNYNIIIEGEKLLVTKNA
;
A
#
# COMPACT_ATOMS: atom_id res chain seq x y z
N MET A 1 -5.92 22.45 -17.84
CA MET A 1 -7.09 21.61 -17.51
C MET A 1 -7.17 21.56 -16.00
N LEU A 2 -8.12 22.27 -15.41
CA LEU A 2 -8.27 22.39 -13.96
C LEU A 2 -8.80 21.04 -13.44
N LEU A 3 -7.96 20.32 -12.68
CA LEU A 3 -8.43 19.16 -11.92
C LEU A 3 -9.19 19.68 -10.70
N THR A 4 -10.48 19.39 -10.67
CA THR A 4 -11.36 19.71 -9.56
C THR A 4 -10.98 18.89 -8.34
N ARG A 5 -10.90 19.53 -7.17
CA ARG A 5 -10.74 18.91 -5.86
C ARG A 5 -11.77 17.79 -5.67
N SER A 6 -11.34 16.57 -5.56
CA SER A 6 -12.14 15.50 -4.98
C SER A 6 -11.54 15.10 -3.63
N THR A 7 -12.14 15.61 -2.56
CA THR A 7 -11.85 15.14 -1.20
C THR A 7 -12.59 13.82 -1.04
N ILE A 8 -11.87 12.71 -1.08
CA ILE A 8 -12.45 11.41 -0.74
C ILE A 8 -12.46 11.32 0.79
N TYR A 9 -13.63 11.43 1.37
CA TYR A 9 -13.86 11.31 2.81
C TYR A 9 -13.93 9.81 3.15
N TYR A 10 -12.91 9.29 3.81
CA TYR A 10 -13.03 8.03 4.54
C TYR A 10 -13.52 8.35 5.95
N PRO A 11 -14.60 7.69 6.45
CA PRO A 11 -15.19 8.01 7.75
C PRO A 11 -14.27 7.73 8.95
N ASP A 12 -13.14 7.06 8.77
CA ASP A 12 -12.18 6.71 9.80
C ASP A 12 -10.87 7.47 9.66
N SER A 13 -10.81 8.63 10.28
CA SER A 13 -9.65 9.35 10.85
C SER A 13 -8.45 9.75 9.98
N ASN A 14 -8.33 9.39 8.71
CA ASN A 14 -7.24 9.84 7.86
C ASN A 14 -7.77 10.78 6.77
N SER A 15 -7.69 12.10 6.99
CA SER A 15 -8.01 13.07 5.93
C SER A 15 -6.90 13.03 4.87
N LYS A 16 -7.28 12.67 3.64
CA LYS A 16 -6.39 12.75 2.48
C LYS A 16 -6.54 14.15 1.88
N GLU A 17 -5.51 14.98 1.96
CA GLU A 17 -5.48 16.28 1.31
C GLU A 17 -4.56 16.25 0.09
N GLN A 18 -5.12 16.61 -1.05
CA GLN A 18 -4.31 16.97 -2.22
C GLN A 18 -3.86 18.41 -2.03
N THR A 19 -2.56 18.67 -2.09
CA THR A 19 -1.99 20.00 -1.93
C THR A 19 -1.64 20.59 -3.29
N ASP A 20 -1.75 21.92 -3.43
CA ASP A 20 -1.25 22.65 -4.59
C ASP A 20 0.27 22.92 -4.50
N GLU A 21 0.91 22.43 -3.43
CA GLU A 21 2.36 22.51 -3.23
C GLU A 21 3.06 21.44 -4.09
N THR A 22 4.32 21.70 -4.46
CA THR A 22 5.12 20.78 -5.27
C THR A 22 6.45 20.46 -4.60
N TYR A 23 6.95 19.25 -4.81
CA TYR A 23 8.34 18.87 -4.59
C TYR A 23 9.05 18.77 -5.94
N ASP A 24 10.07 19.57 -6.15
CA ASP A 24 10.83 19.62 -7.42
C ASP A 24 9.93 19.79 -8.67
N GLY A 25 8.81 20.54 -8.52
CA GLY A 25 7.83 20.78 -9.59
C GLY A 25 6.80 19.65 -9.79
N ALA A 26 6.84 18.58 -9.01
CA ALA A 26 5.85 17.50 -9.04
C ALA A 26 4.79 17.72 -7.96
N PHE A 27 3.52 17.51 -8.29
CA PHE A 27 2.45 17.48 -7.31
C PHE A 27 2.63 16.28 -6.38
N PHE A 28 2.28 16.47 -5.12
CA PHE A 28 2.34 15.41 -4.12
C PHE A 28 1.00 15.23 -3.43
N PHE A 29 0.86 14.07 -2.83
CA PHE A 29 -0.26 13.69 -2.01
C PHE A 29 0.16 13.74 -0.54
N ARG A 30 -0.62 14.40 0.33
CA ARG A 30 -0.41 14.41 1.77
C ARG A 30 -1.40 13.51 2.48
N LYS A 31 -0.89 12.44 3.09
CA LYS A 31 -1.65 11.60 4.01
C LYS A 31 -1.53 12.20 5.41
N ASN A 32 -2.65 12.75 5.93
CA ASN A 32 -2.71 13.27 7.29
C ASN A 32 -3.15 12.15 8.25
N TYR A 33 -2.49 12.04 9.38
CA TYR A 33 -2.93 11.20 10.49
C TYR A 33 -3.79 12.05 11.41
N GLY A 34 -5.01 11.56 11.72
CA GLY A 34 -5.98 12.25 12.57
C GLY A 34 -5.52 12.43 14.02
N GLU A 35 -6.46 12.83 14.87
CA GLU A 35 -6.24 12.95 16.31
C GLU A 35 -5.77 11.61 16.91
N PRO A 36 -4.96 11.64 17.98
CA PRO A 36 -4.43 10.44 18.62
C PRO A 36 -5.52 9.43 18.97
N HIS A 37 -5.34 8.19 18.53
CA HIS A 37 -6.25 7.09 18.82
C HIS A 37 -5.44 5.80 19.10
N PRO A 38 -5.62 5.11 20.24
CA PRO A 38 -4.74 4.03 20.67
C PRO A 38 -4.53 2.92 19.63
N LEU A 39 -5.54 2.56 18.85
CA LEU A 39 -5.43 1.53 17.82
C LEU A 39 -4.74 2.04 16.55
N LEU A 40 -4.97 3.30 16.18
CA LEU A 40 -4.43 3.91 14.96
C LEU A 40 -3.00 4.41 15.16
N ASP A 41 -2.64 4.85 16.38
CA ASP A 41 -1.28 5.30 16.70
C ASP A 41 -0.25 4.18 16.51
N TYR A 42 -0.64 2.93 16.79
CA TYR A 42 0.23 1.79 16.51
C TYR A 42 0.44 1.59 15.01
N SER A 43 -0.64 1.60 14.21
CA SER A 43 -0.54 1.48 12.75
C SER A 43 0.26 2.62 12.14
N LYS A 44 0.03 3.86 12.61
CA LYS A 44 0.84 5.03 12.23
C LYS A 44 2.33 4.82 12.56
N HIS A 45 2.65 4.34 13.75
CA HIS A 45 4.05 4.08 14.13
C HIS A 45 4.70 3.04 13.21
N VAL A 46 3.99 1.95 12.89
CA VAL A 46 4.48 0.93 11.96
C VAL A 46 4.69 1.53 10.57
N GLU A 47 3.69 2.25 10.05
CA GLU A 47 3.78 2.88 8.73
C GLU A 47 4.94 3.87 8.65
N LEU A 48 5.09 4.78 9.62
CA LEU A 48 6.19 5.76 9.62
C LEU A 48 7.57 5.09 9.69
N THR A 49 7.68 3.97 10.41
CA THR A 49 8.91 3.18 10.46
C THR A 49 9.23 2.58 9.10
N ILE A 50 8.22 2.00 8.43
CA ILE A 50 8.36 1.43 7.08
C ILE A 50 8.69 2.52 6.05
N VAL A 51 7.98 3.64 6.07
CA VAL A 51 8.24 4.78 5.18
C VAL A 51 9.68 5.28 5.33
N SER A 52 10.21 5.34 6.56
CA SER A 52 11.61 5.71 6.79
C SER A 52 12.60 4.75 6.13
N ILE A 53 12.28 3.45 6.07
CA ILE A 53 13.07 2.45 5.35
C ILE A 53 12.96 2.69 3.85
N LEU A 54 11.74 2.89 3.33
CA LEU A 54 11.48 3.09 1.90
C LEU A 54 12.08 4.37 1.34
N MET A 55 12.25 5.42 2.16
CA MET A 55 12.96 6.65 1.76
C MET A 55 14.45 6.39 1.47
N THR A 56 15.02 5.32 1.98
CA THR A 56 16.44 4.92 1.76
C THR A 56 16.59 3.71 0.84
N HIS A 57 15.51 2.94 0.65
CA HIS A 57 15.47 1.75 -0.20
C HIS A 57 14.40 1.96 -1.27
N LEU A 58 14.77 2.66 -2.35
CA LEU A 58 13.83 3.04 -3.40
C LEU A 58 13.49 1.86 -4.32
N HIS A 59 12.22 1.79 -4.74
CA HIS A 59 11.75 0.88 -5.77
C HIS A 59 10.85 1.63 -6.77
N PRO A 60 11.01 1.47 -8.08
CA PRO A 60 10.28 2.26 -9.08
C PRO A 60 8.75 2.09 -9.03
N ASN A 61 8.27 0.96 -8.51
CA ASN A 61 6.85 0.64 -8.41
C ASN A 61 6.30 0.77 -6.96
N ILE A 62 6.97 1.52 -6.11
CA ILE A 62 6.45 2.04 -4.83
C ILE A 62 6.43 3.56 -4.95
N VAL A 63 5.40 4.21 -4.43
CA VAL A 63 5.34 5.68 -4.42
C VAL A 63 6.57 6.27 -3.75
N THR A 64 7.09 7.35 -4.31
CA THR A 64 8.20 8.08 -3.70
C THR A 64 7.69 8.84 -2.48
N TYR A 65 8.32 8.63 -1.33
CA TYR A 65 8.05 9.39 -0.12
C TYR A 65 9.01 10.58 -0.05
N TYR A 66 8.46 11.79 0.08
CA TYR A 66 9.24 13.04 0.09
C TYR A 66 9.54 13.52 1.49
N LYS A 67 8.57 13.37 2.42
CA LYS A 67 8.72 13.91 3.77
C LYS A 67 7.88 13.13 4.78
N ILE A 68 8.43 12.98 5.98
CA ILE A 68 7.71 12.57 7.18
C ILE A 68 7.58 13.80 8.07
N GLY A 69 6.35 14.25 8.31
CA GLY A 69 6.02 15.32 9.26
C GLY A 69 5.56 14.74 10.60
N ALA A 70 5.20 15.61 11.54
CA ALA A 70 4.71 15.19 12.86
C ALA A 70 3.43 14.36 12.77
N ASN A 71 2.50 14.77 11.90
CA ASN A 71 1.19 14.14 11.71
C ASN A 71 0.83 13.90 10.24
N HIS A 72 1.81 13.83 9.36
CA HIS A 72 1.56 13.58 7.94
C HIS A 72 2.75 12.92 7.26
N VAL A 73 2.47 12.34 6.10
CA VAL A 73 3.48 11.88 5.15
C VAL A 73 3.15 12.50 3.79
N ASP A 74 4.15 13.09 3.15
CA ASP A 74 4.06 13.59 1.78
C ASP A 74 4.67 12.54 0.83
N MET A 75 3.92 12.17 -0.20
CA MET A 75 4.31 11.14 -1.15
C MET A 75 3.91 11.49 -2.58
N GLU A 76 4.48 10.79 -3.52
CA GLU A 76 4.11 10.86 -4.93
C GLU A 76 2.61 10.67 -5.13
N GLN A 77 2.01 11.52 -5.95
CA GLN A 77 0.61 11.40 -6.32
C GLN A 77 0.44 10.37 -7.43
N VAL A 78 -0.49 9.45 -7.24
CA VAL A 78 -0.89 8.44 -8.22
C VAL A 78 -2.40 8.44 -8.41
N ASP A 79 -2.87 8.00 -9.58
CA ASP A 79 -4.29 7.88 -9.90
C ASP A 79 -4.75 6.44 -9.59
N SER A 80 -5.47 6.26 -8.47
CA SER A 80 -6.00 4.97 -8.06
C SER A 80 -7.34 4.63 -8.72
N GLU A 81 -8.07 5.59 -9.30
CA GLU A 81 -9.38 5.36 -9.93
C GLU A 81 -9.27 4.54 -11.22
N LYS A 82 -8.14 4.62 -11.92
CA LYS A 82 -7.90 3.88 -13.16
C LYS A 82 -7.90 2.36 -13.01
N LEU A 83 -7.66 1.84 -11.81
CA LEU A 83 -7.59 0.40 -11.56
C LEU A 83 -8.96 -0.28 -11.41
N LEU A 84 -10.04 0.50 -11.34
CA LEU A 84 -11.41 -0.03 -11.25
C LEU A 84 -11.90 -0.71 -12.54
N VAL A 85 -11.24 -0.46 -13.66
CA VAL A 85 -11.57 -1.05 -14.98
C VAL A 85 -10.28 -1.52 -15.64
N MET A 86 -9.95 -2.79 -15.51
CA MET A 86 -8.74 -3.35 -16.11
C MET A 86 -9.03 -4.44 -17.13
N THR A 87 -8.17 -4.51 -18.14
CA THR A 87 -8.11 -5.59 -19.12
C THR A 87 -7.28 -6.75 -18.59
N ARG A 88 -7.36 -7.91 -19.25
CA ARG A 88 -6.49 -9.07 -18.94
C ARG A 88 -5.00 -8.69 -19.02
N THR A 89 -4.60 -7.91 -20.00
CA THR A 89 -3.21 -7.48 -20.17
C THR A 89 -2.75 -6.61 -19.00
N GLU A 90 -3.58 -5.67 -18.57
CA GLU A 90 -3.29 -4.81 -17.42
C GLU A 90 -3.20 -5.62 -16.13
N LEU A 91 -4.13 -6.56 -15.88
CA LEU A 91 -4.05 -7.45 -14.72
C LEU A 91 -2.73 -8.24 -14.70
N ASN A 92 -2.34 -8.82 -15.82
CA ASN A 92 -1.07 -9.56 -15.90
C ASN A 92 0.13 -8.65 -15.62
N THR A 93 0.13 -7.42 -16.15
CA THR A 93 1.17 -6.42 -15.89
C THR A 93 1.23 -6.04 -14.41
N ILE A 94 0.06 -5.85 -13.78
CA ILE A 94 -0.01 -5.55 -12.33
C ILE A 94 0.53 -6.72 -11.52
N ILE A 95 0.12 -7.96 -11.80
CA ILE A 95 0.60 -9.15 -11.09
C ILE A 95 2.13 -9.26 -11.20
N GLU A 96 2.68 -9.10 -12.40
CA GLU A 96 4.13 -9.15 -12.64
C GLU A 96 4.89 -8.06 -11.88
N THR A 97 4.35 -6.84 -11.94
CA THR A 97 4.94 -5.68 -11.28
C THR A 97 4.91 -5.83 -9.76
N MET A 98 3.74 -6.18 -9.21
CA MET A 98 3.56 -6.31 -7.76
C MET A 98 4.27 -7.55 -7.18
N THR A 99 4.51 -8.59 -7.98
CA THR A 99 5.39 -9.69 -7.58
C THR A 99 6.81 -9.18 -7.32
N LYS A 100 7.35 -8.35 -8.21
CA LYS A 100 8.69 -7.74 -8.02
C LYS A 100 8.73 -6.81 -6.80
N VAL A 101 7.66 -6.04 -6.59
CA VAL A 101 7.51 -5.20 -5.38
C VAL A 101 7.48 -6.05 -4.12
N LYS A 102 6.70 -7.14 -4.10
CA LYS A 102 6.63 -8.07 -2.96
C LYS A 102 8.00 -8.66 -2.65
N ASP A 103 8.70 -9.16 -3.65
CA ASP A 103 10.05 -9.75 -3.47
C ASP A 103 11.04 -8.71 -2.90
N PHE A 104 10.99 -7.48 -3.40
CA PHE A 104 11.80 -6.37 -2.88
C PHE A 104 11.45 -6.06 -1.41
N LEU A 105 10.15 -5.91 -1.08
CA LEU A 105 9.71 -5.61 0.29
C LEU A 105 10.16 -6.71 1.27
N GLN A 106 9.95 -7.97 0.91
CA GLN A 106 10.39 -9.11 1.71
C GLN A 106 11.91 -9.12 1.91
N ALA A 107 12.69 -8.76 0.88
CA ALA A 107 14.14 -8.68 0.97
C ALA A 107 14.65 -7.58 1.93
N VAL A 108 13.88 -6.49 2.12
CA VAL A 108 14.20 -5.43 3.08
C VAL A 108 13.47 -5.61 4.43
N GLY A 109 12.83 -6.76 4.64
CA GLY A 109 12.17 -7.13 5.89
C GLY A 109 10.77 -6.55 6.09
N ILE A 110 10.12 -6.07 5.04
CA ILE A 110 8.76 -5.55 5.08
C ILE A 110 7.78 -6.62 4.58
N MET A 111 6.75 -6.94 5.37
CA MET A 111 5.61 -7.76 4.99
C MET A 111 4.42 -6.82 4.78
N TYR A 112 3.96 -6.66 3.54
CA TYR A 112 2.97 -5.64 3.18
C TYR A 112 1.55 -5.98 3.67
N ILE A 113 1.10 -7.20 3.51
CA ILE A 113 -0.14 -7.83 4.02
C ILE A 113 -1.44 -7.28 3.41
N ASP A 114 -1.65 -5.98 3.29
CA ASP A 114 -2.91 -5.41 2.78
C ASP A 114 -2.91 -5.25 1.24
N TRP A 115 -2.47 -6.31 0.57
CA TRP A 115 -2.50 -6.38 -0.89
C TRP A 115 -3.93 -6.22 -1.39
N LYS A 116 -4.22 -5.12 -2.07
CA LYS A 116 -5.50 -4.85 -2.74
C LYS A 116 -5.31 -3.80 -3.82
N PHE A 117 -6.20 -3.77 -4.80
CA PHE A 117 -6.12 -2.81 -5.91
C PHE A 117 -6.31 -1.37 -5.46
N ASP A 118 -7.07 -1.12 -4.38
CA ASP A 118 -7.27 0.21 -3.80
C ASP A 118 -5.98 0.83 -3.22
N ASN A 119 -4.97 0.02 -2.94
CA ASN A 119 -3.66 0.45 -2.45
C ASN A 119 -2.64 0.59 -3.59
N MET A 120 -3.09 0.62 -4.83
CA MET A 120 -2.28 0.81 -6.01
C MET A 120 -2.80 1.98 -6.82
N GLY A 121 -1.92 2.60 -7.60
CA GLY A 121 -2.29 3.67 -8.51
C GLY A 121 -1.36 3.71 -9.71
N GLN A 122 -1.76 4.47 -10.72
CA GLN A 122 -0.94 4.71 -11.89
C GLN A 122 -0.27 6.09 -11.79
N ALA A 123 1.05 6.13 -11.91
CA ALA A 123 1.81 7.36 -11.98
C ALA A 123 1.62 8.04 -13.35
N LEU A 124 2.10 9.29 -13.49
CA LEU A 124 2.00 10.05 -14.72
C LEU A 124 2.68 9.39 -15.94
N ASP A 125 3.73 8.62 -15.69
CA ASP A 125 4.44 7.85 -16.73
C ASP A 125 3.75 6.54 -17.11
N GLY A 126 2.61 6.24 -16.49
CA GLY A 126 1.83 5.02 -16.71
C GLY A 126 2.29 3.82 -15.88
N SER A 127 3.33 3.93 -15.06
CA SER A 127 3.77 2.86 -14.18
C SER A 127 2.81 2.62 -13.02
N TYR A 128 2.61 1.35 -12.63
CA TYR A 128 1.83 1.01 -11.44
C TYR A 128 2.70 1.13 -10.19
N LYS A 129 2.15 1.74 -9.15
CA LYS A 129 2.84 1.98 -7.88
C LYS A 129 1.98 1.56 -6.70
N LEU A 130 2.65 0.98 -5.69
CA LEU A 130 2.07 0.58 -4.41
C LEU A 130 2.20 1.73 -3.40
N PHE A 131 1.19 1.91 -2.55
CA PHE A 131 1.17 2.86 -1.43
C PHE A 131 0.40 2.28 -0.24
N ASP A 132 0.26 3.03 0.86
CA ASP A 132 -0.50 2.69 2.06
C ASP A 132 0.04 1.48 2.83
N PHE A 133 1.02 1.74 3.72
CA PHE A 133 1.74 0.71 4.49
C PHE A 133 1.24 0.56 5.94
N ASP A 134 0.06 1.08 6.28
CA ASP A 134 -0.46 1.10 7.66
C ASP A 134 -0.83 -0.28 8.22
N ALA A 135 -1.14 -1.23 7.34
CA ALA A 135 -1.41 -2.63 7.68
C ALA A 135 -0.19 -3.55 7.57
N SER A 136 0.97 -2.99 7.30
CA SER A 136 2.20 -3.77 7.09
C SER A 136 2.88 -4.13 8.40
N GLY A 137 3.89 -4.98 8.34
CA GLY A 137 4.74 -5.32 9.47
C GLY A 137 6.22 -5.42 9.08
N LEU A 138 7.09 -5.43 10.09
CA LEU A 138 8.51 -5.63 9.91
C LEU A 138 8.95 -6.95 10.53
N ILE A 139 9.86 -7.64 9.87
CA ILE A 139 10.52 -8.84 10.39
C ILE A 139 11.97 -8.58 10.70
N ASP A 140 12.52 -9.39 11.58
CA ASP A 140 13.95 -9.58 11.72
C ASP A 140 14.43 -10.53 10.63
N LEU A 141 15.34 -10.10 9.77
CA LEU A 141 15.83 -10.90 8.63
C LEU A 141 16.68 -12.11 9.03
N LEU A 142 17.17 -12.17 10.27
CA LEU A 142 17.94 -13.31 10.77
C LEU A 142 17.01 -14.40 11.33
N THR A 143 15.99 -14.01 12.07
CA THR A 143 15.05 -14.95 12.71
C THR A 143 13.80 -15.21 11.88
N MET A 144 13.49 -14.36 10.91
CA MET A 144 12.25 -14.34 10.10
C MET A 144 10.98 -14.15 10.94
N GLU A 145 11.11 -13.68 12.18
CA GLU A 145 10.01 -13.40 13.11
C GLU A 145 9.62 -11.92 13.09
N TRP A 146 8.41 -11.61 13.58
CA TRP A 146 7.95 -10.24 13.67
C TRP A 146 8.83 -9.38 14.60
N LYS A 147 9.43 -8.33 14.05
CA LYS A 147 10.03 -7.22 14.79
C LYS A 147 8.98 -6.16 15.16
N LEU A 148 8.14 -5.81 14.19
CA LEU A 148 6.92 -5.01 14.38
C LEU A 148 5.78 -5.76 13.70
N LYS A 149 4.85 -6.28 14.50
CA LYS A 149 3.72 -7.05 14.00
C LYS A 149 2.66 -6.10 13.43
N PRO A 150 1.98 -6.44 12.31
CA PRO A 150 0.86 -5.64 11.83
C PRO A 150 -0.26 -5.57 12.87
N ASN A 151 -1.07 -4.50 12.81
CA ASN A 151 -2.24 -4.39 13.66
C ASN A 151 -3.26 -5.49 13.29
N THR A 152 -3.81 -6.15 14.30
CA THR A 152 -4.76 -7.26 14.10
C THR A 152 -6.17 -6.83 13.71
N ILE A 153 -6.41 -5.52 13.54
CA ILE A 153 -7.70 -5.02 13.01
C ILE A 153 -7.88 -5.29 11.52
N TYR A 154 -6.80 -5.52 10.78
CA TYR A 154 -6.84 -5.71 9.34
C TYR A 154 -7.35 -7.11 8.96
N TRP A 155 -8.29 -7.11 7.99
CA TRP A 155 -8.94 -8.33 7.53
C TRP A 155 -7.95 -9.36 6.96
N SER A 156 -7.08 -8.94 6.05
CA SER A 156 -6.13 -9.83 5.37
C SER A 156 -5.24 -10.61 6.34
N TYR A 157 -4.77 -9.94 7.42
CA TYR A 157 -3.99 -10.60 8.46
C TYR A 157 -4.78 -11.71 9.15
N ASN A 158 -6.02 -11.41 9.57
CA ASN A 158 -6.84 -12.36 10.30
C ASN A 158 -7.28 -13.55 9.44
N GLU A 159 -7.61 -13.29 8.17
CA GLU A 159 -7.99 -14.37 7.25
C GLU A 159 -6.82 -15.30 6.94
N ALA A 160 -5.61 -14.78 6.71
CA ALA A 160 -4.43 -15.59 6.52
C ALA A 160 -4.18 -16.56 7.71
N ILE A 161 -4.33 -16.05 8.95
CA ILE A 161 -4.23 -16.90 10.16
C ILE A 161 -5.31 -18.00 10.18
N LYS A 162 -6.57 -17.68 9.85
CA LYS A 162 -7.67 -18.68 9.75
C LYS A 162 -7.39 -19.74 8.68
N HIS A 163 -6.68 -19.37 7.61
CA HIS A 163 -6.23 -20.28 6.56
C HIS A 163 -4.95 -21.06 6.92
N GLY A 164 -4.47 -20.95 8.15
CA GLY A 164 -3.39 -21.76 8.69
C GLY A 164 -1.99 -21.16 8.49
N CYS A 165 -1.86 -19.93 8.00
CA CYS A 165 -0.58 -19.25 7.89
C CYS A 165 -0.01 -18.96 9.29
N LYS A 166 1.27 -19.27 9.50
CA LYS A 166 1.92 -19.20 10.81
C LYS A 166 3.08 -18.20 10.85
N THR A 167 3.75 -18.03 9.72
CA THR A 167 4.91 -17.14 9.61
C THR A 167 4.55 -15.83 8.94
N PRO A 168 5.30 -14.76 9.19
CA PRO A 168 5.12 -13.46 8.52
C PRO A 168 5.05 -13.58 7.00
N LYS A 169 5.95 -14.36 6.42
CA LYS A 169 6.02 -14.57 4.97
C LYS A 169 4.79 -15.32 4.43
N GLU A 170 4.34 -16.37 5.11
CA GLU A 170 3.12 -17.10 4.69
C GLU A 170 1.90 -16.19 4.69
N ILE A 171 1.78 -15.28 5.66
CA ILE A 171 0.68 -14.32 5.77
C ILE A 171 0.71 -13.34 4.59
N ASP A 172 1.88 -12.79 4.28
CA ASP A 172 2.06 -11.85 3.16
C ASP A 172 1.82 -12.53 1.81
N ASP A 173 2.38 -13.73 1.60
CA ASP A 173 2.20 -14.53 0.38
C ASP A 173 0.73 -14.94 0.18
N TRP A 174 0.04 -15.33 1.27
CA TRP A 174 -1.38 -15.68 1.21
C TRP A 174 -2.21 -14.47 0.80
N SER A 175 -1.98 -13.32 1.43
CA SER A 175 -2.72 -12.10 1.14
C SER A 175 -2.49 -11.63 -0.31
N PHE A 176 -1.25 -11.68 -0.79
CA PHE A 176 -0.93 -11.37 -2.19
C PHE A 176 -1.68 -12.30 -3.15
N ASN A 177 -1.59 -13.61 -2.94
CA ASN A 177 -2.24 -14.58 -3.81
C ASN A 177 -3.75 -14.43 -3.82
N TYR A 178 -4.36 -14.25 -2.65
CA TYR A 178 -5.81 -14.12 -2.53
C TYR A 178 -6.30 -12.81 -3.18
N ASN A 179 -5.75 -11.66 -2.77
CA ASN A 179 -6.32 -10.36 -3.15
C ASN A 179 -5.88 -9.90 -4.55
N ILE A 180 -4.66 -10.22 -5.00
CA ILE A 180 -4.16 -9.76 -6.29
C ILE A 180 -4.42 -10.79 -7.38
N ILE A 181 -4.16 -12.08 -7.13
CA ILE A 181 -4.33 -13.10 -8.16
C ILE A 181 -5.79 -13.57 -8.23
N ILE A 182 -6.34 -14.10 -7.13
CA ILE A 182 -7.68 -14.71 -7.16
C ILE A 182 -8.78 -13.67 -7.34
N GLU A 183 -8.77 -12.59 -6.55
CA GLU A 183 -9.78 -11.52 -6.69
C GLU A 183 -9.61 -10.74 -8.00
N GLY A 184 -8.37 -10.52 -8.47
CA GLY A 184 -8.10 -9.91 -9.78
C GLY A 184 -8.73 -10.69 -10.93
N GLU A 185 -8.64 -12.01 -10.92
CA GLU A 185 -9.29 -12.88 -11.90
C GLU A 185 -10.82 -12.74 -11.88
N LYS A 186 -11.42 -12.65 -10.69
CA LYS A 186 -12.87 -12.46 -10.54
C LYS A 186 -13.35 -11.13 -11.10
N LEU A 187 -12.56 -10.05 -10.92
CA LEU A 187 -12.89 -8.73 -11.49
C LEU A 187 -13.00 -8.74 -13.01
N LEU A 188 -12.22 -9.58 -13.71
CA LEU A 188 -12.32 -9.73 -15.15
C LEU A 188 -13.54 -10.54 -15.62
N VAL A 189 -13.95 -11.56 -14.85
CA VAL A 189 -15.08 -12.43 -15.22
C VAL A 189 -16.42 -11.67 -15.13
N THR A 190 -16.59 -10.82 -14.10
CA THR A 190 -17.83 -10.05 -13.89
C THR A 190 -18.12 -9.01 -14.97
N LYS A 191 -17.14 -8.64 -15.81
CA LYS A 191 -17.29 -7.64 -16.89
C LYS A 191 -17.63 -8.25 -18.26
N ASN A 192 -17.46 -9.56 -18.42
CA ASN A 192 -17.77 -10.27 -19.65
C ASN A 192 -19.12 -11.02 -19.60
N ALA A 193 -19.88 -10.86 -18.53
CA ALA A 193 -21.21 -11.40 -18.32
C ALA A 193 -22.28 -10.31 -18.42
#